data_53d35fcffba101329a182ef3d67748db
#
_entry.id   53d35fcffba101329a182ef3d67748db
#
_cell.length_a   1.000
_cell.length_b   1.000
_cell.length_c   1.000
_cell.angle_alpha   90.00
_cell.angle_beta   90.00
_cell.angle_gamma   90.00
#
_symmetry.space_group_name_H-M   'P 1'
#
loop_
_entity.id
_entity.type
_entity.pdbx_description
1 polymer ?
#
loop_
_entity_poly.entity_id
_entity_poly.type
_entity_poly.pdbx_seq_one_letter_code
_entity_poly.pdbx_strand_id
1 'polypeptide(L)'
;MKYKLVLLAGDTPRARAYAQTLQKHTEDYSIKGFFYGVNKSAALTPSISDAEKDFYSTNNLFIPDFNESILTTFNKNNWEYFTAENKDVNSSEILEGIARFGADLVVFAGFGGQILSHSHFETSHNYLHMHPGDLPLERGSTTIYYSILNRRKCTVTAFFMSKEIDAG
;
A
#
# COMPACT_ATOMS: atom_id res chain seq x y z
N MET A 1 20.56 -0.20 -13.52
CA MET A 1 19.91 0.94 -12.80
C MET A 1 18.68 0.36 -12.09
N LYS A 2 18.52 0.57 -10.79
CA LYS A 2 17.32 0.08 -10.07
C LYS A 2 16.16 1.02 -10.32
N TYR A 3 14.95 0.47 -10.45
CA TYR A 3 13.74 1.27 -10.49
C TYR A 3 13.51 1.97 -9.15
N LYS A 4 13.13 3.23 -9.19
CA LYS A 4 12.84 4.04 -8.00
C LYS A 4 11.39 3.86 -7.60
N LEU A 5 11.17 3.28 -6.44
CA LEU A 5 9.85 3.01 -5.92
C LEU A 5 9.62 3.82 -4.63
N VAL A 6 8.46 4.45 -4.53
CA VAL A 6 7.99 5.06 -3.27
C VAL A 6 6.79 4.27 -2.75
N LEU A 7 6.85 3.84 -1.50
CA LEU A 7 5.69 3.33 -0.79
C LEU A 7 5.00 4.52 -0.09
N LEU A 8 3.86 4.95 -0.64
CA LEU A 8 2.98 5.97 -0.03
C LEU A 8 2.01 5.27 0.93
N ALA A 9 2.25 5.38 2.22
CA ALA A 9 1.62 4.57 3.24
C ALA A 9 0.93 5.39 4.33
N GLY A 10 -0.31 5.02 4.66
CA GLY A 10 -0.94 5.32 5.94
C GLY A 10 -0.72 4.18 6.94
N ASP A 11 -0.91 4.39 8.24
CA ASP A 11 -0.76 3.31 9.23
C ASP A 11 -1.95 2.33 9.16
N THR A 12 -1.82 1.35 8.30
CA THR A 12 -2.80 0.30 8.09
C THR A 12 -2.14 -1.09 8.05
N PRO A 13 -2.84 -2.18 8.42
CA PRO A 13 -2.29 -3.53 8.28
C PRO A 13 -1.83 -3.84 6.85
N ARG A 14 -2.57 -3.35 5.85
CA ARG A 14 -2.20 -3.48 4.44
C ARG A 14 -0.87 -2.82 4.13
N ALA A 15 -0.65 -1.60 4.61
CA ALA A 15 0.60 -0.89 4.36
C ALA A 15 1.79 -1.55 5.06
N ARG A 16 1.60 -2.11 6.27
CA ARG A 16 2.62 -2.92 6.96
C ARG A 16 2.99 -4.16 6.15
N ALA A 17 1.99 -4.88 5.64
CA ALA A 17 2.20 -6.03 4.77
C ALA A 17 2.97 -5.66 3.48
N TYR A 18 2.64 -4.53 2.86
CA TYR A 18 3.33 -4.06 1.65
C TYR A 18 4.78 -3.70 1.93
N ALA A 19 5.08 -2.97 3.02
CA ALA A 19 6.45 -2.66 3.40
C ALA A 19 7.30 -3.93 3.58
N GLN A 20 6.76 -4.92 4.31
CA GLN A 20 7.42 -6.20 4.54
C GLN A 20 7.51 -7.08 3.29
N THR A 21 6.62 -6.94 2.34
CA THR A 21 6.73 -7.62 1.04
C THR A 21 7.85 -6.97 0.22
N LEU A 22 7.89 -5.66 0.13
CA LEU A 22 8.87 -4.92 -0.64
C LEU A 22 10.31 -5.14 -0.14
N GLN A 23 10.52 -5.34 1.16
CA GLN A 23 11.86 -5.64 1.70
C GLN A 23 12.48 -6.91 1.11
N LYS A 24 11.70 -7.82 0.55
CA LYS A 24 12.20 -9.04 -0.09
C LYS A 24 12.70 -8.80 -1.51
N HIS A 25 12.48 -7.60 -2.06
CA HIS A 25 12.77 -7.23 -3.45
C HIS A 25 13.72 -6.02 -3.56
N THR A 26 14.53 -5.77 -2.54
CA THR A 26 15.48 -4.64 -2.50
C THR A 26 16.63 -4.77 -3.50
N GLU A 27 16.82 -5.93 -4.08
CA GLU A 27 17.83 -6.13 -5.13
C GLU A 27 17.41 -5.46 -6.42
N ASP A 28 16.11 -5.46 -6.74
CA ASP A 28 15.56 -4.96 -7.99
C ASP A 28 15.18 -3.48 -7.92
N TYR A 29 14.80 -2.99 -6.73
CA TYR A 29 14.24 -1.67 -6.53
C TYR A 29 15.06 -0.83 -5.56
N SER A 30 15.14 0.49 -5.84
CA SER A 30 15.52 1.50 -4.86
C SER A 30 14.25 2.00 -4.19
N ILE A 31 14.00 1.56 -2.95
CA ILE A 31 12.76 1.79 -2.25
C ILE A 31 12.91 2.96 -1.29
N LYS A 32 11.94 3.88 -1.29
CA LYS A 32 11.79 4.96 -0.33
C LYS A 32 10.39 4.91 0.29
N GLY A 33 10.24 5.44 1.49
CA GLY A 33 8.98 5.51 2.20
C GLY A 33 8.40 6.92 2.24
N PHE A 34 7.08 7.03 2.12
CA PHE A 34 6.35 8.21 2.54
C PHE A 34 5.23 7.77 3.48
N PHE A 35 5.40 8.05 4.78
CA PHE A 35 4.46 7.67 5.82
C PHE A 35 3.66 8.89 6.27
N TYR A 36 2.35 8.90 6.04
CA TYR A 36 1.49 10.03 6.34
C TYR A 36 0.40 9.69 7.37
N GLY A 37 -0.15 10.73 8.01
CA GLY A 37 -1.10 10.57 9.10
C GLY A 37 -0.44 10.04 10.37
N VAL A 38 0.82 10.37 10.59
CA VAL A 38 1.56 10.04 11.82
C VAL A 38 0.78 10.54 13.03
N ASN A 39 0.72 9.77 14.10
CA ASN A 39 -0.02 10.08 15.34
C ASN A 39 -1.55 10.07 15.25
N LYS A 40 -2.15 9.61 14.17
CA LYS A 40 -3.61 9.57 13.96
C LYS A 40 -4.17 8.14 14.01
N SER A 41 -4.30 7.57 15.21
CA SER A 41 -4.82 6.24 15.56
C SER A 41 -3.93 5.05 15.16
N ALA A 42 -3.58 4.25 16.14
CA ALA A 42 -3.00 2.93 15.89
C ALA A 42 -3.98 2.10 15.04
N ALA A 43 -3.52 1.59 13.91
CA ALA A 43 -4.31 0.65 13.14
C ALA A 43 -4.62 -0.58 14.01
N LEU A 44 -5.86 -1.08 13.93
CA LEU A 44 -6.19 -2.36 14.53
C LEU A 44 -5.19 -3.41 14.03
N THR A 45 -4.52 -4.06 14.95
CA THR A 45 -3.60 -5.14 14.61
C THR A 45 -4.40 -6.43 14.48
N PRO A 46 -4.47 -7.03 13.27
CA PRO A 46 -5.11 -8.32 13.11
C PRO A 46 -4.41 -9.38 13.95
N SER A 47 -5.17 -10.22 14.63
CA SER A 47 -4.63 -11.42 15.26
C SER A 47 -4.71 -12.59 14.28
N ILE A 48 -3.62 -13.35 14.19
CA ILE A 48 -3.55 -14.57 13.39
C ILE A 48 -3.44 -15.75 14.36
N SER A 49 -4.36 -16.69 14.27
CA SER A 49 -4.35 -17.89 15.08
C SER A 49 -3.18 -18.83 14.70
N ASP A 50 -2.80 -19.72 15.59
CA ASP A 50 -1.72 -20.66 15.31
C ASP A 50 -2.09 -21.62 14.17
N ALA A 51 -3.36 -22.01 14.05
CA ALA A 51 -3.83 -22.81 12.92
C ALA A 51 -3.70 -22.08 11.56
N GLU A 52 -3.94 -20.76 11.54
CA GLU A 52 -3.70 -19.95 10.34
C GLU A 52 -2.20 -19.86 10.03
N LYS A 53 -1.35 -19.63 11.04
CA LYS A 53 0.11 -19.64 10.84
C LYS A 53 0.61 -20.95 10.26
N ASP A 54 0.13 -22.08 10.80
CA ASP A 54 0.48 -23.40 10.30
C ASP A 54 0.02 -23.61 8.85
N PHE A 55 -1.21 -23.18 8.52
CA PHE A 55 -1.72 -23.23 7.15
C PHE A 55 -0.84 -22.43 6.18
N TYR A 56 -0.51 -21.19 6.52
CA TYR A 56 0.34 -20.32 5.68
C TYR A 56 1.75 -20.93 5.53
N SER A 57 2.33 -21.40 6.64
CA SER A 57 3.66 -22.01 6.63
C SER A 57 3.70 -23.26 5.75
N THR A 58 2.72 -24.17 5.91
CA THR A 58 2.61 -25.42 5.13
C THR A 58 2.46 -25.15 3.63
N ASN A 59 1.79 -24.06 3.27
CA ASN A 59 1.57 -23.67 1.88
C ASN A 59 2.64 -22.69 1.34
N ASN A 60 3.71 -22.45 2.09
CA ASN A 60 4.78 -21.51 1.73
C ASN A 60 4.26 -20.10 1.39
N LEU A 61 3.25 -19.65 2.13
CA LEU A 61 2.65 -18.33 1.96
C LEU A 61 3.26 -17.34 2.95
N PHE A 62 3.46 -16.11 2.51
CA PHE A 62 3.99 -15.05 3.35
C PHE A 62 2.96 -14.54 4.34
N ILE A 63 3.33 -14.51 5.61
CA ILE A 63 2.55 -13.87 6.68
C ILE A 63 3.28 -12.60 7.11
N PRO A 64 2.65 -11.41 7.01
CA PRO A 64 3.20 -10.20 7.58
C PRO A 64 3.16 -10.22 9.12
N ASP A 65 4.17 -9.65 9.75
CA ASP A 65 4.09 -9.30 11.17
C ASP A 65 3.33 -7.99 11.33
N PHE A 66 2.06 -8.08 11.66
CA PHE A 66 1.22 -6.89 11.86
C PHE A 66 1.56 -6.07 13.12
N ASN A 67 2.39 -6.58 14.02
CA ASN A 67 2.91 -5.82 15.16
C ASN A 67 4.13 -4.96 14.76
N GLU A 68 4.80 -5.30 13.67
CA GLU A 68 5.89 -4.49 13.14
C GLU A 68 5.33 -3.23 12.49
N SER A 69 5.71 -2.06 13.03
CA SER A 69 5.29 -0.78 12.43
C SER A 69 5.98 -0.53 11.08
N ILE A 70 5.35 0.27 10.23
CA ILE A 70 5.92 0.67 8.94
C ILE A 70 7.30 1.32 9.12
N LEU A 71 7.45 2.21 10.11
CA LEU A 71 8.72 2.88 10.39
C LEU A 71 9.80 1.89 10.86
N THR A 72 9.40 0.85 11.60
CA THR A 72 10.33 -0.22 11.97
C THR A 72 10.86 -0.94 10.73
N THR A 73 9.99 -1.28 9.79
CA THR A 73 10.40 -1.89 8.52
C THR A 73 11.32 -0.97 7.71
N PHE A 74 11.00 0.34 7.63
CA PHE A 74 11.83 1.31 6.91
C PHE A 74 13.24 1.41 7.52
N ASN A 75 13.32 1.53 8.84
CA ASN A 75 14.58 1.63 9.56
C ASN A 75 15.43 0.35 9.44
N LYS A 76 14.84 -0.84 9.58
CA LYS A 76 15.53 -2.12 9.42
C LYS A 76 16.19 -2.26 8.05
N ASN A 77 15.58 -1.68 7.02
CA ASN A 77 16.06 -1.77 5.64
C ASN A 77 16.90 -0.55 5.21
N ASN A 78 17.14 0.41 6.09
CA ASN A 78 17.81 1.67 5.80
C ASN A 78 17.18 2.42 4.61
N TRP A 79 15.85 2.36 4.47
CA TRP A 79 15.16 3.13 3.46
C TRP A 79 15.06 4.58 3.88
N GLU A 80 15.38 5.47 2.96
CA GLU A 80 15.08 6.89 3.12
C GLU A 80 13.57 7.07 3.16
N TYR A 81 13.06 7.87 4.10
CA TYR A 81 11.63 8.13 4.18
C TYR A 81 11.31 9.54 4.68
N PHE A 82 10.14 10.03 4.31
CA PHE A 82 9.49 11.19 4.89
C PHE A 82 8.27 10.80 5.71
N THR A 83 7.95 11.68 6.66
CA THR A 83 6.72 11.56 7.45
C THR A 83 5.91 12.84 7.34
N ALA A 84 4.58 12.73 7.30
CA ALA A 84 3.65 13.82 7.35
C ALA A 84 2.59 13.58 8.42
N GLU A 85 2.26 14.59 9.21
CA GLU A 85 1.18 14.49 10.21
C GLU A 85 -0.20 14.55 9.56
N ASN A 86 -0.30 15.24 8.43
CA ASN A 86 -1.55 15.36 7.72
C ASN A 86 -2.04 13.98 7.24
N LYS A 87 -3.32 13.70 7.47
CA LYS A 87 -3.97 12.47 7.03
C LYS A 87 -4.58 12.59 5.63
N ASP A 88 -4.71 13.80 5.11
CA ASP A 88 -5.21 14.02 3.76
C ASP A 88 -4.11 13.73 2.75
N VAL A 89 -4.26 12.62 2.01
CA VAL A 89 -3.32 12.19 0.98
C VAL A 89 -3.15 13.21 -0.16
N ASN A 90 -4.12 14.12 -0.32
CA ASN A 90 -4.11 15.16 -1.36
C ASN A 90 -3.50 16.49 -0.89
N SER A 91 -2.95 16.54 0.33
CA SER A 91 -2.29 17.75 0.82
C SER A 91 -1.05 18.10 0.00
N SER A 92 -0.73 19.39 -0.09
CA SER A 92 0.46 19.87 -0.80
C SER A 92 1.74 19.26 -0.23
N GLU A 93 1.81 19.06 1.09
CA GLU A 93 2.95 18.43 1.77
C GLU A 93 3.26 17.04 1.19
N ILE A 94 2.23 16.23 0.95
CA ILE A 94 2.39 14.88 0.41
C ILE A 94 2.74 14.93 -1.08
N LEU A 95 2.04 15.75 -1.87
CA LEU A 95 2.32 15.91 -3.29
C LEU A 95 3.77 16.35 -3.56
N GLU A 96 4.21 17.40 -2.85
CA GLU A 96 5.58 17.91 -2.95
C GLU A 96 6.61 16.89 -2.45
N GLY A 97 6.31 16.18 -1.37
CA GLY A 97 7.18 15.14 -0.82
C GLY A 97 7.42 13.99 -1.80
N ILE A 98 6.37 13.50 -2.46
CA ILE A 98 6.49 12.47 -3.49
C ILE A 98 7.31 12.99 -4.68
N ALA A 99 7.05 14.22 -5.13
CA ALA A 99 7.76 14.82 -6.25
C ALA A 99 9.29 14.91 -5.99
N ARG A 100 9.69 15.21 -4.76
CA ARG A 100 11.12 15.29 -4.36
C ARG A 100 11.84 13.95 -4.46
N PHE A 101 11.13 12.84 -4.32
CA PHE A 101 11.76 11.52 -4.46
C PHE A 101 12.10 11.15 -5.90
N GLY A 102 11.44 11.75 -6.88
CA GLY A 102 11.65 11.45 -8.30
C GLY A 102 11.42 9.96 -8.59
N ALA A 103 10.31 9.42 -8.09
CA ALA A 103 9.98 8.00 -8.22
C ALA A 103 9.52 7.66 -9.65
N ASP A 104 9.87 6.46 -10.12
CA ASP A 104 9.31 5.88 -11.33
C ASP A 104 7.91 5.30 -11.05
N LEU A 105 7.73 4.79 -9.81
CA LEU A 105 6.53 4.12 -9.36
C LEU A 105 6.19 4.48 -7.91
N VAL A 106 4.94 4.83 -7.67
CA VAL A 106 4.37 5.03 -6.33
C VAL A 106 3.41 3.87 -6.02
N VAL A 107 3.72 3.05 -5.03
CA VAL A 107 2.80 2.04 -4.53
C VAL A 107 1.90 2.68 -3.48
N PHE A 108 0.60 2.78 -3.77
CA PHE A 108 -0.37 3.40 -2.88
C PHE A 108 -0.95 2.41 -1.87
N ALA A 109 -0.68 2.66 -0.61
CA ALA A 109 -1.15 1.88 0.54
C ALA A 109 -1.76 2.79 1.62
N GLY A 110 -2.62 3.71 1.21
CA GLY A 110 -3.24 4.70 2.10
C GLY A 110 -4.37 4.14 2.97
N PHE A 111 -5.04 5.05 3.67
CA PHE A 111 -6.22 4.72 4.47
C PHE A 111 -7.40 4.34 3.57
N GLY A 112 -8.31 3.51 4.10
CA GLY A 112 -9.51 3.13 3.37
C GLY A 112 -10.41 4.35 3.07
N GLY A 113 -11.04 4.35 1.88
CA GLY A 113 -11.94 5.40 1.43
C GLY A 113 -11.26 6.68 0.91
N GLN A 114 -9.94 6.73 0.88
CA GLN A 114 -9.22 7.86 0.28
C GLN A 114 -9.11 7.71 -1.23
N ILE A 115 -9.38 8.80 -1.93
CA ILE A 115 -9.29 8.91 -3.39
C ILE A 115 -8.19 9.92 -3.70
N LEU A 116 -7.26 9.55 -4.59
CA LEU A 116 -6.24 10.46 -5.07
C LEU A 116 -6.86 11.53 -5.97
N SER A 117 -6.53 12.79 -5.73
CA SER A 117 -6.96 13.91 -6.58
C SER A 117 -6.26 13.89 -7.93
N HIS A 118 -6.79 14.63 -8.89
CA HIS A 118 -6.21 14.75 -10.22
C HIS A 118 -4.75 15.23 -10.19
N SER A 119 -4.37 16.03 -9.20
CA SER A 119 -3.00 16.53 -9.04
C SER A 119 -1.94 15.44 -8.92
N HIS A 120 -2.29 14.27 -8.38
CA HIS A 120 -1.39 13.12 -8.37
C HIS A 120 -1.09 12.60 -9.79
N PHE A 121 -2.08 12.64 -10.68
CA PHE A 121 -1.99 12.12 -12.04
C PHE A 121 -1.49 13.14 -13.07
N GLU A 122 -1.23 14.38 -12.65
CA GLU A 122 -0.58 15.41 -13.47
C GLU A 122 0.95 15.37 -13.34
N THR A 123 1.45 14.49 -12.50
CA THR A 123 2.89 14.22 -12.31
C THR A 123 3.37 13.16 -13.30
N SER A 124 4.70 12.99 -13.40
CA SER A 124 5.31 11.91 -14.19
C SER A 124 5.29 10.55 -13.50
N HIS A 125 4.71 10.46 -12.30
CA HIS A 125 4.71 9.23 -11.51
C HIS A 125 3.56 8.31 -11.91
N ASN A 126 3.85 7.01 -11.99
CA ASN A 126 2.83 5.98 -12.09
C ASN A 126 2.40 5.55 -10.69
N TYR A 127 1.10 5.49 -10.43
CA TYR A 127 0.55 5.01 -9.15
C TYR A 127 0.02 3.60 -9.31
N LEU A 128 0.58 2.66 -8.55
CA LEU A 128 0.13 1.28 -8.51
C LEU A 128 -0.75 1.05 -7.28
N HIS A 129 -1.91 0.45 -7.49
CA HIS A 129 -2.82 0.06 -6.41
C HIS A 129 -3.23 -1.41 -6.56
N MET A 130 -3.36 -2.11 -5.42
CA MET A 130 -3.92 -3.45 -5.35
C MET A 130 -5.35 -3.32 -4.84
N HIS A 131 -6.29 -3.37 -5.77
CA HIS A 131 -7.72 -3.28 -5.49
C HIS A 131 -8.24 -4.64 -5.00
N PRO A 132 -8.96 -4.69 -3.87
CA PRO A 132 -9.51 -5.95 -3.35
C PRO A 132 -10.80 -6.32 -4.08
N GLY A 133 -10.69 -6.73 -5.33
CA GLY A 133 -11.81 -7.09 -6.20
C GLY A 133 -11.33 -7.45 -7.61
N ASP A 134 -12.25 -8.00 -8.39
CA ASP A 134 -12.04 -8.38 -9.79
C ASP A 134 -12.47 -7.23 -10.72
N LEU A 135 -11.52 -6.39 -11.09
CA LEU A 135 -11.78 -5.30 -12.04
C LEU A 135 -11.96 -5.85 -13.47
N PRO A 136 -12.85 -5.25 -14.26
CA PRO A 136 -13.69 -4.08 -13.98
C PRO A 136 -15.03 -4.38 -13.31
N LEU A 137 -15.29 -5.60 -12.90
CA LEU A 137 -16.60 -6.05 -12.45
C LEU A 137 -16.93 -5.60 -11.02
N GLU A 138 -15.91 -5.50 -10.17
CA GLU A 138 -16.05 -5.17 -8.75
C GLU A 138 -15.29 -3.89 -8.44
N ARG A 139 -15.92 -2.74 -8.70
CA ARG A 139 -15.39 -1.40 -8.41
C ARG A 139 -15.88 -0.87 -7.07
N GLY A 140 -15.11 0.02 -6.45
CA GLY A 140 -15.47 0.73 -5.23
C GLY A 140 -14.96 0.07 -3.94
N SER A 141 -15.52 0.47 -2.82
CA SER A 141 -15.17 -0.07 -1.50
C SER A 141 -15.91 -1.38 -1.21
N THR A 142 -15.41 -2.17 -0.26
CA THR A 142 -16.07 -3.42 0.22
C THR A 142 -16.22 -4.55 -0.82
N THR A 143 -15.56 -4.44 -1.95
CA THR A 143 -15.65 -5.39 -3.07
C THR A 143 -15.23 -6.81 -2.69
N ILE A 144 -14.32 -6.98 -1.72
CA ILE A 144 -13.92 -8.30 -1.23
C ILE A 144 -15.10 -9.11 -0.66
N TYR A 145 -16.07 -8.43 -0.01
CA TYR A 145 -17.27 -9.11 0.51
C TYR A 145 -18.16 -9.59 -0.62
N TYR A 146 -18.31 -8.80 -1.68
CA TYR A 146 -19.07 -9.18 -2.87
C TYR A 146 -18.38 -10.31 -3.65
N SER A 147 -17.07 -10.29 -3.75
CA SER A 147 -16.29 -11.38 -4.32
C SER A 147 -16.58 -12.71 -3.59
N ILE A 148 -16.54 -12.69 -2.26
CA ILE A 148 -16.82 -13.87 -1.45
C ILE A 148 -18.28 -14.33 -1.61
N LEU A 149 -19.23 -13.39 -1.51
CA LEU A 149 -20.67 -13.70 -1.60
C LEU A 149 -21.07 -14.24 -2.98
N ASN A 150 -20.61 -13.60 -4.04
CA ASN A 150 -21.03 -13.93 -5.41
C ASN A 150 -20.22 -15.06 -6.02
N ARG A 151 -18.95 -15.20 -5.67
CA ARG A 151 -18.01 -16.08 -6.36
C ARG A 151 -17.29 -17.08 -5.45
N ARG A 152 -17.45 -16.94 -4.12
CA ARG A 152 -16.71 -17.74 -3.11
C ARG A 152 -15.19 -17.65 -3.28
N LYS A 153 -14.69 -16.50 -3.74
CA LYS A 153 -13.27 -16.23 -3.98
C LYS A 153 -12.91 -14.85 -3.47
N CYS A 154 -11.67 -14.70 -2.99
CA CYS A 154 -11.06 -13.40 -2.80
C CYS A 154 -10.18 -13.11 -4.02
N THR A 155 -10.45 -12.02 -4.71
CA THR A 155 -9.65 -11.57 -5.84
C THR A 155 -8.98 -10.25 -5.51
N VAL A 156 -7.81 -10.03 -6.10
CA VAL A 156 -7.09 -8.76 -6.04
C VAL A 156 -6.64 -8.42 -7.45
N THR A 157 -6.92 -7.20 -7.87
CA THR A 157 -6.43 -6.66 -9.14
C THR A 157 -5.36 -5.62 -8.89
N ALA A 158 -4.15 -5.87 -9.38
CA ALA A 158 -3.09 -4.87 -9.44
C ALA A 158 -3.27 -4.03 -10.71
N PHE A 159 -3.37 -2.71 -10.56
CA PHE A 159 -3.57 -1.82 -11.69
C PHE A 159 -2.89 -0.46 -11.50
N PHE A 160 -2.57 0.20 -12.59
CA PHE A 160 -2.12 1.58 -12.56
C PHE A 160 -3.33 2.50 -12.43
N MET A 161 -3.31 3.33 -11.38
CA MET A 161 -4.40 4.26 -11.11
C MET A 161 -4.46 5.36 -12.18
N SER A 162 -5.66 5.81 -12.48
CA SER A 162 -5.95 6.92 -13.39
C SER A 162 -6.88 7.93 -12.73
N LYS A 163 -7.27 8.98 -13.46
CA LYS A 163 -8.24 9.99 -12.98
C LYS A 163 -9.63 9.41 -12.72
N GLU A 164 -9.94 8.28 -13.33
CA GLU A 164 -11.19 7.55 -13.12
C GLU A 164 -11.00 6.49 -12.03
N ILE A 165 -11.97 6.36 -11.14
CA ILE A 165 -11.92 5.42 -10.01
C ILE A 165 -11.97 3.98 -10.55
N ASP A 166 -10.99 3.18 -10.14
CA ASP A 166 -10.87 1.75 -10.46
C ASP A 166 -10.98 1.43 -11.96
N ALA A 167 -10.40 2.28 -12.82
CA ALA A 167 -10.50 2.19 -14.28
C ALA A 167 -9.12 2.17 -14.98
N GLY A 168 -8.05 1.94 -14.24
CA GLY A 168 -6.69 1.91 -14.78
C GLY A 168 -6.37 0.66 -15.60
#